data_c52ec90fefb3d56bce4472a902c9bc9a
#
_entry.id   c52ec90fefb3d56bce4472a902c9bc9a
#
_cell.length_a   1.000
_cell.length_b   1.000
_cell.length_c   1.000
_cell.angle_alpha   90.00
_cell.angle_beta   90.00
_cell.angle_gamma   90.00
#
_symmetry.space_group_name_H-M   'P 1'
#
loop_
_entity.id
_entity.type
_entity.pdbx_description
1 polymer ?
#
loop_
_entity_poly.entity_id
_entity_poly.type
_entity_poly.pdbx_seq_one_letter_code
_entity_poly.pdbx_strand_id
1 'polypeptide(L)'
;DLIRDHVGGGDPGIYDLFLHSRDRAYRVPEIADFVTQASLRLTGFIEPYRYDPDWLVSDPRILKHLHEQDQITRASFAESFAGNLKKHIFYAVRDDNPVALPSTADPQVTPHLPNLNAEDIAKALPTGGKITVTTDGLKTTMAVPTLSRPIVALCDGNRSLAEIHAAIREKRSDLDYDAFKRQFDELYKVMNAINRMVLRLPA
;
A
#
# COMPACT_ATOMS: atom_id res chain seq x y z
N ASP A 1 4.14 22.60 1.17
CA ASP A 1 5.12 23.70 1.05
C ASP A 1 6.03 23.64 2.29
N LEU A 2 7.20 22.98 2.15
CA LEU A 2 8.10 22.65 3.28
C LEU A 2 8.52 23.93 4.07
N ILE A 3 8.75 25.01 3.35
CA ILE A 3 9.19 26.28 3.93
C ILE A 3 8.08 26.95 4.75
N ARG A 4 6.82 26.80 4.33
CA ARG A 4 5.69 27.47 4.96
C ARG A 4 5.42 26.96 6.38
N ASP A 5 5.59 25.65 6.60
CA ASP A 5 5.36 25.03 7.90
C ASP A 5 6.45 25.48 8.91
N HIS A 6 7.70 25.59 8.47
CA HIS A 6 8.80 26.00 9.32
C HIS A 6 8.82 27.53 9.60
N VAL A 7 8.49 28.34 8.60
CA VAL A 7 8.38 29.82 8.80
C VAL A 7 7.21 30.14 9.72
N GLY A 8 6.10 29.39 9.65
CA GLY A 8 4.98 29.52 10.61
C GLY A 8 5.33 29.19 12.05
N GLY A 9 6.39 28.41 12.29
CA GLY A 9 6.92 28.03 13.60
C GLY A 9 7.84 29.07 14.26
N GLY A 10 8.13 30.20 13.58
CA GLY A 10 9.04 31.23 14.07
C GLY A 10 10.50 30.76 14.19
N ASP A 11 11.28 31.35 15.11
CA ASP A 11 12.69 31.01 15.32
C ASP A 11 12.96 29.52 15.55
N PRO A 12 12.16 28.77 16.35
CA PRO A 12 12.34 27.33 16.50
C PRO A 12 12.17 26.56 15.18
N GLY A 13 11.23 26.94 14.35
CA GLY A 13 11.01 26.31 13.05
C GLY A 13 12.14 26.57 12.05
N ILE A 14 12.69 27.78 12.07
CA ILE A 14 13.84 28.16 11.26
C ILE A 14 15.11 27.43 11.73
N TYR A 15 15.30 27.31 13.04
CA TYR A 15 16.41 26.56 13.63
C TYR A 15 16.35 25.08 13.23
N ASP A 16 15.19 24.46 13.34
CA ASP A 16 14.96 23.06 12.96
C ASP A 16 15.26 22.83 11.47
N LEU A 17 14.83 23.74 10.59
CA LEU A 17 15.04 23.62 9.16
C LEU A 17 16.51 23.77 8.72
N PHE A 18 17.25 24.72 9.31
CA PHE A 18 18.56 25.12 8.79
C PHE A 18 19.74 24.76 9.70
N LEU A 19 19.51 24.57 10.99
CA LEU A 19 20.58 24.42 11.97
C LEU A 19 20.57 23.05 12.68
N HIS A 20 19.64 22.15 12.32
CA HIS A 20 19.59 20.81 12.89
C HIS A 20 20.78 19.97 12.42
N SER A 21 21.83 19.90 13.24
CA SER A 21 23.11 19.29 12.88
C SER A 21 23.10 17.76 12.72
N ARG A 22 21.99 17.11 13.07
CA ARG A 22 21.82 15.64 13.02
C ARG A 22 20.73 15.18 12.05
N ASP A 23 20.18 16.09 11.26
CA ASP A 23 19.22 15.72 10.24
C ASP A 23 19.91 15.00 9.08
N ARG A 24 19.44 13.82 8.75
CA ARG A 24 19.99 12.98 7.67
C ARG A 24 18.88 12.37 6.84
N ALA A 25 18.93 12.60 5.55
CA ALA A 25 18.10 11.89 4.60
C ALA A 25 18.58 10.44 4.44
N TYR A 26 17.65 9.50 4.48
CA TYR A 26 17.92 8.07 4.25
C TYR A 26 17.30 7.64 2.93
N ARG A 27 18.02 6.82 2.18
CA ARG A 27 17.52 6.10 1.02
C ARG A 27 17.00 4.73 1.42
N VAL A 28 16.18 4.12 0.54
CA VAL A 28 15.60 2.79 0.78
C VAL A 28 16.65 1.73 1.19
N PRO A 29 17.82 1.58 0.55
CA PRO A 29 18.82 0.61 1.00
C PRO A 29 19.37 0.93 2.40
N GLU A 30 19.60 2.20 2.71
CA GLU A 30 20.09 2.61 4.03
C GLU A 30 19.05 2.34 5.14
N ILE A 31 17.75 2.47 4.84
CA ILE A 31 16.67 2.09 5.76
C ILE A 31 16.69 0.58 5.99
N ALA A 32 16.83 -0.22 4.93
CA ALA A 32 16.90 -1.66 5.04
C ALA A 32 18.08 -2.10 5.92
N ASP A 33 19.25 -1.52 5.70
CA ASP A 33 20.45 -1.75 6.52
C ASP A 33 20.24 -1.34 7.98
N PHE A 34 19.68 -0.16 8.21
CA PHE A 34 19.39 0.35 9.55
C PHE A 34 18.41 -0.57 10.32
N VAL A 35 17.34 -1.02 9.66
CA VAL A 35 16.37 -1.94 10.24
C VAL A 35 17.02 -3.29 10.58
N THR A 36 17.82 -3.82 9.67
CA THR A 36 18.54 -5.10 9.87
C THR A 36 19.55 -5.01 11.02
N GLN A 37 20.32 -3.92 11.10
CA GLN A 37 21.26 -3.69 12.20
C GLN A 37 20.58 -3.59 13.57
N ALA A 38 19.30 -3.21 13.60
CA ALA A 38 18.49 -3.18 14.83
C ALA A 38 17.83 -4.54 15.16
N SER A 39 18.21 -5.63 14.48
CA SER A 39 17.56 -6.95 14.61
C SER A 39 16.07 -6.92 14.31
N LEU A 40 15.70 -6.10 13.32
CA LEU A 40 14.35 -5.97 12.80
C LEU A 40 14.31 -6.40 11.33
N ARG A 41 13.14 -6.79 10.88
CA ARG A 41 12.83 -7.10 9.49
C ARG A 41 11.83 -6.09 8.93
N LEU A 42 12.18 -5.43 7.83
CA LEU A 42 11.28 -4.54 7.11
C LEU A 42 10.15 -5.37 6.48
N THR A 43 8.90 -5.00 6.74
CA THR A 43 7.73 -5.72 6.22
C THR A 43 7.01 -4.97 5.10
N GLY A 44 7.18 -3.67 4.98
CA GLY A 44 6.64 -2.89 3.89
C GLY A 44 6.69 -1.40 4.13
N PHE A 45 6.61 -0.64 3.06
CA PHE A 45 6.47 0.81 3.08
C PHE A 45 4.99 1.22 3.05
N ILE A 46 4.67 2.36 3.67
CA ILE A 46 3.35 3.00 3.55
C ILE A 46 3.25 3.70 2.21
N GLU A 47 2.08 3.61 1.57
CA GLU A 47 1.86 3.93 0.16
C GLU A 47 2.77 3.08 -0.76
N PRO A 48 2.62 1.75 -0.74
CA PRO A 48 3.50 0.82 -1.47
C PRO A 48 3.69 1.15 -2.95
N TYR A 49 2.69 1.77 -3.61
CA TYR A 49 2.79 2.14 -5.02
C TYR A 49 3.96 3.08 -5.35
N ARG A 50 4.43 3.85 -4.36
CA ARG A 50 5.58 4.76 -4.51
C ARG A 50 6.92 4.02 -4.53
N TYR A 51 6.92 2.77 -4.07
CA TYR A 51 8.09 1.89 -3.95
C TYR A 51 8.03 0.68 -4.89
N ASP A 52 7.00 0.61 -5.74
CA ASP A 52 6.85 -0.47 -6.70
C ASP A 52 6.88 0.05 -8.13
N PRO A 53 7.93 -0.34 -8.90
CA PRO A 53 8.10 0.09 -10.29
C PRO A 53 6.91 -0.21 -11.20
N ASP A 54 6.09 -1.22 -10.89
CA ASP A 54 4.91 -1.59 -11.68
C ASP A 54 3.89 -0.45 -11.81
N TRP A 55 3.90 0.50 -10.87
CA TRP A 55 3.03 1.68 -10.90
C TRP A 55 3.65 2.90 -11.58
N LEU A 56 4.96 2.86 -11.82
CA LEU A 56 5.75 4.02 -12.26
C LEU A 56 6.28 3.87 -13.68
N VAL A 57 6.59 2.65 -14.08
CA VAL A 57 7.25 2.33 -15.35
C VAL A 57 6.27 1.64 -16.29
N SER A 58 6.24 2.05 -17.54
CA SER A 58 5.41 1.43 -18.58
C SER A 58 6.20 0.58 -19.59
N ASP A 59 7.54 0.64 -19.60
CA ASP A 59 8.36 -0.18 -20.49
C ASP A 59 8.44 -1.62 -19.98
N PRO A 60 7.90 -2.61 -20.72
CA PRO A 60 7.87 -3.99 -20.28
C PRO A 60 9.27 -4.64 -20.18
N ARG A 61 10.27 -4.12 -20.89
CA ARG A 61 11.65 -4.64 -20.83
C ARG A 61 12.29 -4.27 -19.50
N ILE A 62 12.07 -3.03 -19.05
CA ILE A 62 12.56 -2.56 -17.74
C ILE A 62 11.84 -3.34 -16.63
N LEU A 63 10.51 -3.46 -16.70
CA LEU A 63 9.73 -4.20 -15.71
C LEU A 63 10.17 -5.66 -15.62
N LYS A 64 10.41 -6.33 -16.75
CA LYS A 64 10.89 -7.72 -16.77
C LYS A 64 12.19 -7.86 -15.96
N HIS A 65 13.15 -6.96 -16.18
CA HIS A 65 14.42 -6.99 -15.44
C HIS A 65 14.22 -6.70 -13.93
N LEU A 66 13.35 -5.74 -13.60
CA LEU A 66 13.07 -5.39 -12.21
C LEU A 66 12.32 -6.51 -11.46
N HIS A 67 11.48 -7.29 -12.13
CA HIS A 67 10.80 -8.45 -11.53
C HIS A 67 11.76 -9.58 -11.12
N GLU A 68 12.97 -9.60 -11.66
CA GLU A 68 14.03 -10.54 -11.27
C GLU A 68 14.82 -10.05 -10.02
N GLN A 69 14.59 -8.80 -9.58
CA GLN A 69 15.30 -8.21 -8.45
C GLN A 69 14.53 -8.39 -7.13
N ASP A 70 15.26 -8.30 -6.03
CA ASP A 70 14.67 -8.32 -4.69
C ASP A 70 13.84 -7.05 -4.42
N GLN A 71 13.05 -7.10 -3.35
CA GLN A 71 12.13 -6.01 -3.00
C GLN A 71 12.84 -4.69 -2.70
N ILE A 72 14.00 -4.71 -2.06
CA ILE A 72 14.75 -3.49 -1.70
C ILE A 72 15.33 -2.84 -2.94
N THR A 73 15.88 -3.63 -3.85
CA THR A 73 16.39 -3.16 -5.14
C THR A 73 15.28 -2.52 -5.98
N ARG A 74 14.10 -3.16 -6.05
CA ARG A 74 12.94 -2.60 -6.74
C ARG A 74 12.47 -1.29 -6.11
N ALA A 75 12.38 -1.24 -4.78
CA ALA A 75 11.95 -0.04 -4.06
C ALA A 75 12.97 1.11 -4.19
N SER A 76 14.27 0.82 -4.19
CA SER A 76 15.34 1.78 -4.44
C SER A 76 15.30 2.34 -5.86
N PHE A 77 15.00 1.50 -6.84
CA PHE A 77 14.79 1.97 -8.21
C PHE A 77 13.59 2.92 -8.28
N ALA A 78 12.44 2.54 -7.68
CA ALA A 78 11.23 3.35 -7.65
C ALA A 78 11.47 4.72 -6.99
N GLU A 79 12.16 4.74 -5.85
CA GLU A 79 12.58 5.96 -5.15
C GLU A 79 13.37 6.89 -6.08
N SER A 80 14.41 6.34 -6.72
CA SER A 80 15.30 7.11 -7.60
C SER A 80 14.60 7.58 -8.87
N PHE A 81 13.71 6.76 -9.43
CA PHE A 81 12.97 7.07 -10.64
C PHE A 81 11.92 8.16 -10.40
N ALA A 82 11.17 8.08 -9.30
CA ALA A 82 10.16 9.08 -8.97
C ALA A 82 10.76 10.40 -8.49
N GLY A 83 11.84 10.35 -7.70
CA GLY A 83 12.60 11.52 -7.23
C GLY A 83 11.82 12.50 -6.34
N ASN A 84 10.66 12.11 -5.81
CA ASN A 84 9.75 13.00 -5.07
C ASN A 84 9.40 12.51 -3.65
N LEU A 85 10.08 11.48 -3.16
CA LEU A 85 9.88 10.96 -1.81
C LEU A 85 10.50 11.91 -0.77
N LYS A 86 9.65 12.58 0.00
CA LYS A 86 10.09 13.54 1.03
C LYS A 86 10.40 12.88 2.37
N LYS A 87 9.77 11.73 2.64
CA LYS A 87 9.95 10.94 3.86
C LYS A 87 9.61 9.48 3.59
N HIS A 88 10.19 8.59 4.38
CA HIS A 88 9.85 7.17 4.38
C HIS A 88 9.06 6.83 5.64
N ILE A 89 7.93 6.15 5.45
CA ILE A 89 7.15 5.55 6.51
C ILE A 89 7.07 4.07 6.21
N PHE A 90 7.40 3.23 7.17
CA PHE A 90 7.46 1.79 6.96
C PHE A 90 7.07 1.01 8.21
N TYR A 91 6.76 -0.26 8.02
CA TYR A 91 6.56 -1.21 9.09
C TYR A 91 7.77 -2.12 9.21
N ALA A 92 8.19 -2.34 10.46
CA ALA A 92 9.22 -3.31 10.78
C ALA A 92 8.74 -4.18 11.94
N VAL A 93 9.16 -5.43 11.94
CA VAL A 93 8.90 -6.39 13.02
C VAL A 93 10.21 -6.96 13.52
N ARG A 94 10.22 -7.55 14.69
CA ARG A 94 11.40 -8.27 15.18
C ARG A 94 11.76 -9.37 14.20
N ASP A 95 13.04 -9.57 13.97
CA ASP A 95 13.54 -10.59 13.04
C ASP A 95 13.12 -12.01 13.46
N ASP A 96 13.06 -12.26 14.77
CA ASP A 96 12.60 -13.52 15.36
C ASP A 96 11.06 -13.66 15.44
N ASN A 97 10.29 -12.73 14.89
CA ASN A 97 8.82 -12.84 14.88
C ASN A 97 8.37 -13.96 13.95
N PRO A 98 7.76 -15.06 14.48
CA PRO A 98 7.35 -16.21 13.69
C PRO A 98 6.07 -15.97 12.86
N VAL A 99 5.37 -14.86 13.11
CA VAL A 99 4.08 -14.60 12.46
C VAL A 99 4.29 -14.27 10.99
N ALA A 100 3.71 -15.09 10.12
CA ALA A 100 3.68 -14.85 8.69
C ALA A 100 2.78 -13.64 8.36
N LEU A 101 3.12 -12.92 7.30
CA LEU A 101 2.22 -11.89 6.78
C LEU A 101 0.96 -12.54 6.21
N PRO A 102 -0.23 -11.94 6.44
CA PRO A 102 -1.47 -12.46 5.87
C PRO A 102 -1.43 -12.40 4.35
N SER A 103 -2.01 -13.41 3.71
CA SER A 103 -2.05 -13.55 2.25
C SER A 103 -3.47 -13.69 1.77
N THR A 104 -3.79 -13.10 0.64
CA THR A 104 -5.09 -13.29 -0.03
C THR A 104 -5.33 -14.73 -0.48
N ALA A 105 -4.31 -15.59 -0.49
CA ALA A 105 -4.45 -17.01 -0.77
C ALA A 105 -5.23 -17.78 0.33
N ASP A 106 -5.25 -17.24 1.56
CA ASP A 106 -6.03 -17.80 2.64
C ASP A 106 -7.46 -17.21 2.64
N PRO A 107 -8.51 -18.01 2.42
CA PRO A 107 -9.90 -17.53 2.43
C PRO A 107 -10.39 -17.05 3.79
N GLN A 108 -9.66 -17.34 4.87
CA GLN A 108 -10.02 -16.94 6.22
C GLN A 108 -9.46 -15.58 6.63
N VAL A 109 -8.57 -14.97 5.85
CA VAL A 109 -8.11 -13.62 6.15
C VAL A 109 -9.24 -12.60 6.07
N THR A 110 -9.15 -11.59 6.93
CA THR A 110 -10.14 -10.52 7.03
C THR A 110 -9.59 -9.23 6.41
N PRO A 111 -10.18 -8.73 5.33
CA PRO A 111 -9.82 -7.42 4.79
C PRO A 111 -10.32 -6.32 5.72
N HIS A 112 -9.46 -5.35 5.98
CA HIS A 112 -9.72 -4.23 6.87
C HIS A 112 -9.36 -2.90 6.19
N LEU A 113 -10.21 -1.90 6.36
CA LEU A 113 -10.02 -0.53 5.87
C LEU A 113 -9.61 0.37 7.05
N PRO A 114 -8.31 0.64 7.28
CA PRO A 114 -7.86 1.39 8.45
C PRO A 114 -8.46 2.81 8.47
N ASN A 115 -9.18 3.15 9.54
CA ASN A 115 -9.78 4.46 9.77
C ASN A 115 -10.75 4.95 8.66
N LEU A 116 -11.34 4.02 7.91
CA LEU A 116 -12.26 4.32 6.82
C LEU A 116 -13.60 3.62 7.03
N ASN A 117 -14.68 4.27 6.60
CA ASN A 117 -16.00 3.65 6.54
C ASN A 117 -16.14 2.88 5.21
N ALA A 118 -16.47 1.59 5.29
CA ALA A 118 -16.56 0.73 4.12
C ALA A 118 -17.65 1.17 3.13
N GLU A 119 -18.80 1.62 3.63
CA GLU A 119 -19.91 2.09 2.77
C GLU A 119 -19.55 3.37 2.03
N ASP A 120 -18.89 4.32 2.69
CA ASP A 120 -18.50 5.58 2.07
C ASP A 120 -17.45 5.36 0.98
N ILE A 121 -16.46 4.50 1.24
CA ILE A 121 -15.49 4.11 0.23
C ILE A 121 -16.15 3.37 -0.93
N ALA A 122 -17.07 2.44 -0.65
CA ALA A 122 -17.78 1.72 -1.70
C ALA A 122 -18.59 2.66 -2.60
N LYS A 123 -19.24 3.69 -2.03
CA LYS A 123 -19.96 4.71 -2.81
C LYS A 123 -19.04 5.56 -3.68
N ALA A 124 -17.84 5.87 -3.18
CA ALA A 124 -16.84 6.69 -3.90
C ALA A 124 -16.14 5.93 -5.03
N LEU A 125 -16.01 4.60 -4.93
CA LEU A 125 -15.36 3.80 -5.96
C LEU A 125 -16.20 3.73 -7.26
N PRO A 126 -15.58 3.73 -8.46
CA PRO A 126 -16.29 3.44 -9.70
C PRO A 126 -16.70 1.95 -9.77
N THR A 127 -17.75 1.65 -10.52
CA THR A 127 -18.12 0.26 -10.85
C THR A 127 -17.29 -0.20 -12.04
N GLY A 128 -16.07 -0.68 -11.78
CA GLY A 128 -15.03 -0.86 -12.79
C GLY A 128 -14.44 0.47 -13.26
N GLY A 129 -13.41 0.42 -14.07
CA GLY A 129 -12.75 1.62 -14.61
C GLY A 129 -11.45 1.97 -13.88
N LYS A 130 -11.22 3.25 -13.62
CA LYS A 130 -9.93 3.73 -13.10
C LYS A 130 -10.13 4.74 -11.97
N ILE A 131 -9.24 4.67 -10.98
CA ILE A 131 -9.05 5.73 -9.98
C ILE A 131 -7.70 6.41 -10.22
N THR A 132 -7.61 7.67 -9.86
CA THR A 132 -6.35 8.42 -9.94
C THR A 132 -6.00 8.94 -8.56
N VAL A 133 -4.78 8.67 -8.14
CA VAL A 133 -4.20 9.13 -6.87
C VAL A 133 -3.08 10.11 -7.18
N THR A 134 -2.98 11.17 -6.38
CA THR A 134 -1.87 12.12 -6.48
C THR A 134 -1.25 12.31 -5.11
N THR A 135 0.03 11.98 -4.98
CA THR A 135 0.81 12.16 -3.75
C THR A 135 2.14 12.83 -4.08
N ASP A 136 2.45 13.94 -3.44
CA ASP A 136 3.67 14.73 -3.67
C ASP A 136 3.95 15.03 -5.15
N GLY A 137 2.89 15.31 -5.93
CA GLY A 137 2.98 15.59 -7.36
C GLY A 137 3.05 14.34 -8.26
N LEU A 138 3.24 13.15 -7.72
CA LEU A 138 3.15 11.89 -8.47
C LEU A 138 1.68 11.54 -8.70
N LYS A 139 1.29 11.50 -9.97
CA LYS A 139 -0.06 11.12 -10.40
C LYS A 139 -0.04 9.70 -10.95
N THR A 140 -0.73 8.78 -10.28
CA THR A 140 -0.82 7.38 -10.68
C THR A 140 -2.27 6.98 -10.91
N THR A 141 -2.52 6.29 -12.02
CA THR A 141 -3.86 5.81 -12.41
C THR A 141 -3.90 4.29 -12.30
N MET A 142 -4.88 3.78 -11.56
CA MET A 142 -5.02 2.38 -11.22
C MET A 142 -6.37 1.86 -11.68
N ALA A 143 -6.40 0.70 -12.33
CA ALA A 143 -7.64 0.04 -12.72
C ALA A 143 -8.30 -0.62 -11.50
N VAL A 144 -9.61 -0.50 -11.38
CA VAL A 144 -10.40 -1.18 -10.35
C VAL A 144 -11.41 -2.13 -10.99
N PRO A 145 -11.60 -3.33 -10.42
CA PRO A 145 -12.49 -4.34 -10.97
C PRO A 145 -13.97 -3.99 -10.78
N THR A 146 -14.83 -4.70 -11.50
CA THR A 146 -16.29 -4.45 -11.49
C THR A 146 -16.96 -4.76 -10.16
N LEU A 147 -16.41 -5.71 -9.38
CA LEU A 147 -16.91 -6.08 -8.05
C LEU A 147 -16.37 -5.18 -6.92
N SER A 148 -15.65 -4.11 -7.21
CA SER A 148 -15.03 -3.25 -6.18
C SER A 148 -16.02 -2.76 -5.14
N ARG A 149 -17.16 -2.21 -5.57
CA ARG A 149 -18.19 -1.68 -4.66
C ARG A 149 -18.78 -2.73 -3.74
N PRO A 150 -19.34 -3.86 -4.22
CA PRO A 150 -19.92 -4.87 -3.34
C PRO A 150 -18.88 -5.52 -2.43
N ILE A 151 -17.63 -5.69 -2.87
CA ILE A 151 -16.56 -6.23 -2.03
C ILE A 151 -16.24 -5.24 -0.91
N VAL A 152 -15.93 -3.97 -1.23
CA VAL A 152 -15.56 -2.96 -0.24
C VAL A 152 -16.67 -2.71 0.77
N ALA A 153 -17.93 -2.67 0.35
CA ALA A 153 -19.07 -2.49 1.25
C ALA A 153 -19.16 -3.58 2.35
N LEU A 154 -18.59 -4.76 2.11
CA LEU A 154 -18.57 -5.87 3.05
C LEU A 154 -17.26 -5.97 3.86
N CYS A 155 -16.27 -5.12 3.57
CA CYS A 155 -14.99 -5.06 4.32
C CYS A 155 -15.17 -4.29 5.64
N ASP A 156 -15.97 -4.82 6.56
CA ASP A 156 -16.24 -4.25 7.88
C ASP A 156 -15.14 -4.55 8.92
N GLY A 157 -14.12 -5.29 8.53
CA GLY A 157 -13.03 -5.70 9.41
C GLY A 157 -13.33 -6.94 10.26
N ASN A 158 -14.48 -7.58 10.04
CA ASN A 158 -14.91 -8.78 10.75
C ASN A 158 -15.08 -10.00 9.82
N ARG A 159 -15.55 -9.75 8.58
CA ARG A 159 -15.80 -10.81 7.61
C ARG A 159 -14.52 -11.28 6.94
N SER A 160 -14.33 -12.60 6.89
CA SER A 160 -13.32 -13.25 6.06
C SER A 160 -13.63 -13.13 4.56
N LEU A 161 -12.66 -13.44 3.69
CA LEU A 161 -12.88 -13.49 2.24
C LEU A 161 -13.96 -14.51 1.87
N ALA A 162 -13.98 -15.66 2.54
CA ALA A 162 -15.01 -16.69 2.32
C ALA A 162 -16.42 -16.16 2.65
N GLU A 163 -16.58 -15.44 3.76
CA GLU A 163 -17.86 -14.86 4.16
C GLU A 163 -18.29 -13.71 3.24
N ILE A 164 -17.36 -12.87 2.79
CA ILE A 164 -17.65 -11.83 1.80
C ILE A 164 -18.14 -12.45 0.49
N HIS A 165 -17.45 -13.49 0.00
CA HIS A 165 -17.90 -14.22 -1.18
C HIS A 165 -19.29 -14.80 -1.02
N ALA A 166 -19.57 -15.47 0.10
CA ALA A 166 -20.87 -16.06 0.41
C ALA A 166 -21.99 -14.98 0.38
N ALA A 167 -21.76 -13.83 1.01
CA ALA A 167 -22.72 -12.73 1.03
C ALA A 167 -22.98 -12.11 -0.37
N ILE A 168 -21.97 -12.05 -1.22
CA ILE A 168 -22.14 -11.57 -2.61
C ILE A 168 -22.94 -12.61 -3.43
N ARG A 169 -22.68 -13.90 -3.21
CA ARG A 169 -23.40 -14.99 -3.91
C ARG A 169 -24.90 -15.02 -3.64
N GLU A 170 -25.37 -14.53 -2.52
CA GLU A 170 -26.82 -14.41 -2.26
C GLU A 170 -27.55 -13.59 -3.35
N LYS A 171 -26.85 -12.60 -3.94
CA LYS A 171 -27.39 -11.73 -4.99
C LYS A 171 -26.86 -12.09 -6.39
N ARG A 172 -25.79 -12.89 -6.46
CA ARG A 172 -25.09 -13.27 -7.69
C ARG A 172 -24.70 -14.75 -7.61
N SER A 173 -25.67 -15.63 -7.77
CA SER A 173 -25.50 -17.08 -7.64
C SER A 173 -24.54 -17.69 -8.66
N ASP A 174 -24.27 -16.97 -9.76
CA ASP A 174 -23.34 -17.33 -10.82
C ASP A 174 -21.85 -17.09 -10.46
N LEU A 175 -21.56 -16.37 -9.37
CA LEU A 175 -20.20 -16.02 -9.00
C LEU A 175 -19.51 -17.18 -8.25
N ASP A 176 -18.61 -17.90 -8.92
CA ASP A 176 -17.74 -18.87 -8.25
C ASP A 176 -16.62 -18.18 -7.45
N TYR A 177 -15.97 -18.96 -6.57
CA TYR A 177 -14.93 -18.42 -5.69
C TYR A 177 -13.70 -17.93 -6.48
N ASP A 178 -13.30 -18.60 -7.54
CA ASP A 178 -12.12 -18.23 -8.33
C ASP A 178 -12.33 -16.90 -9.08
N ALA A 179 -13.53 -16.69 -9.60
CA ALA A 179 -13.89 -15.43 -10.24
C ALA A 179 -13.94 -14.28 -9.21
N PHE A 180 -14.51 -14.52 -8.02
CA PHE A 180 -14.48 -13.57 -6.92
C PHE A 180 -13.05 -13.27 -6.48
N LYS A 181 -12.22 -14.32 -6.30
CA LYS A 181 -10.84 -14.20 -5.85
C LYS A 181 -9.99 -13.35 -6.78
N ARG A 182 -10.10 -13.55 -8.09
CA ARG A 182 -9.42 -12.69 -9.08
C ARG A 182 -9.81 -11.23 -8.93
N GLN A 183 -11.11 -10.94 -8.80
CA GLN A 183 -11.59 -9.57 -8.59
C GLN A 183 -11.12 -8.98 -7.25
N PHE A 184 -11.07 -9.80 -6.20
CA PHE A 184 -10.55 -9.37 -4.92
C PHE A 184 -9.06 -9.07 -4.97
N ASP A 185 -8.25 -9.92 -5.61
CA ASP A 185 -6.80 -9.72 -5.73
C ASP A 185 -6.47 -8.43 -6.48
N GLU A 186 -7.17 -8.17 -7.59
CA GLU A 186 -7.02 -6.93 -8.34
C GLU A 186 -7.39 -5.70 -7.49
N LEU A 187 -8.51 -5.78 -6.76
CA LEU A 187 -8.94 -4.72 -5.85
C LEU A 187 -7.95 -4.53 -4.71
N TYR A 188 -7.52 -5.62 -4.07
CA TYR A 188 -6.58 -5.58 -2.97
C TYR A 188 -5.24 -4.97 -3.40
N LYS A 189 -4.72 -5.36 -4.57
CA LYS A 189 -3.49 -4.77 -5.14
C LYS A 189 -3.59 -3.24 -5.21
N VAL A 190 -4.71 -2.70 -5.67
CA VAL A 190 -4.93 -1.25 -5.78
C VAL A 190 -5.11 -0.60 -4.40
N MET A 191 -6.00 -1.13 -3.58
CA MET A 191 -6.33 -0.53 -2.27
C MET A 191 -5.18 -0.62 -1.27
N ASN A 192 -4.42 -1.71 -1.30
CA ASN A 192 -3.21 -1.86 -0.50
C ASN A 192 -2.11 -0.92 -0.99
N ALA A 193 -1.91 -0.80 -2.30
CA ALA A 193 -0.92 0.09 -2.90
C ALA A 193 -1.05 1.54 -2.39
N ILE A 194 -2.27 2.02 -2.13
CA ILE A 194 -2.56 3.35 -1.60
C ILE A 194 -2.83 3.34 -0.07
N ASN A 195 -2.46 2.26 0.61
CA ASN A 195 -2.62 2.07 2.06
C ASN A 195 -4.08 2.25 2.56
N ARG A 196 -5.05 1.78 1.78
CA ARG A 196 -6.49 1.87 2.11
C ARG A 196 -7.11 0.51 2.47
N MET A 197 -6.39 -0.59 2.26
CA MET A 197 -6.82 -1.93 2.66
C MET A 197 -5.62 -2.75 3.13
N VAL A 198 -5.78 -3.39 4.26
CA VAL A 198 -4.82 -4.35 4.81
C VAL A 198 -5.54 -5.68 5.10
N LEU A 199 -4.79 -6.75 5.26
CA LEU A 199 -5.33 -8.04 5.69
C LEU A 199 -5.01 -8.26 7.17
N ARG A 200 -5.91 -8.92 7.87
CA ARG A 200 -5.71 -9.46 9.21
C ARG A 200 -5.75 -10.98 9.16
N LEU A 201 -4.92 -11.61 9.96
CA LEU A 201 -5.02 -13.05 10.21
C LEU A 201 -6.34 -13.37 10.93
N PRO A 202 -6.88 -14.58 10.77
CA PRO A 202 -7.98 -15.05 11.59
C PRO A 202 -7.64 -14.93 13.08
N ALA A 203 -8.64 -14.59 13.89
CA ALA A 203 -8.50 -14.49 15.34
C ALA A 203 -8.29 -15.87 15.97
#